data_d323f31f8eca83a01215ecc010e0f1ca
#
_entry.id   d323f31f8eca83a01215ecc010e0f1ca
#
_cell.length_a   1.000
_cell.length_b   1.000
_cell.length_c   1.000
_cell.angle_alpha   90.00
_cell.angle_beta   90.00
_cell.angle_gamma   90.00
#
_symmetry.space_group_name_H-M   'P 1'
#
loop_
_entity.id
_entity.type
_entity.pdbx_description
1 polymer ?
#
loop_
_entity_poly.entity_id
_entity_poly.type
_entity_poly.pdbx_seq_one_letter_code
_entity_poly.pdbx_strand_id
1 'polypeptide(L)'
;MNKLSIKNPFKTSFLSSFIITPEILPFSDHDIITQDHELSLFEQVFLNPDIEKSLISKNELLTSYAISKAELSSLTLNEAQDVYNLVLSNPDYDFIKEKLKKNKKLTQKDYDKLEFFNIAKTFRKLNQTPFSFKDLNINFILKLHQSLTQGLDIFEKFLPDFTVYKSGNWRDNDTIRVGNYIPEPHVEIKKGIAELIKWLKNNKSVTNIAIFHTALYALHPFNNGNKRVCRILEHILLRQLKINQKNLYSTSYYYHKQKLRYYKYLLYSLERKNLNHFVSFIQEAITLSMISVIKTSLETKRNEFINQQTNDQNIKNIIKPLIKRKRLQFKHLLKNVKQKMARQTFVTYLQKATNEKIVIKKDMGRSTYYNLNLTLPEEKTINNWLQFVKKRLPYIPDEFLLT
;
A
#
# COMPACT_ATOMS: atom_id res chain seq x y z
N MET A 1 3.14 33.75 13.12
CA MET A 1 2.20 32.61 13.15
C MET A 1 1.37 32.65 11.87
N ASN A 2 1.48 31.65 11.00
CA ASN A 2 0.60 31.56 9.84
C ASN A 2 -0.84 31.40 10.33
N LYS A 3 -1.73 32.22 9.81
CA LYS A 3 -3.15 32.19 10.18
C LYS A 3 -3.76 30.88 9.67
N LEU A 4 -4.24 30.01 10.56
CA LEU A 4 -4.96 28.78 10.19
C LEU A 4 -6.24 29.17 9.45
N SER A 5 -6.48 28.57 8.29
CA SER A 5 -7.66 28.83 7.48
C SER A 5 -8.48 27.55 7.29
N ILE A 6 -9.72 27.55 7.78
CA ILE A 6 -10.66 26.48 7.52
C ILE A 6 -11.25 26.69 6.13
N LYS A 7 -11.16 25.70 5.28
CA LYS A 7 -11.67 25.73 3.89
C LYS A 7 -12.73 24.65 3.69
N ASN A 8 -13.72 24.96 2.88
CA ASN A 8 -14.66 23.99 2.34
C ASN A 8 -14.27 23.72 0.90
N PRO A 9 -13.71 22.55 0.56
CA PRO A 9 -13.28 22.23 -0.80
C PRO A 9 -14.45 22.22 -1.79
N PHE A 10 -15.64 21.85 -1.31
CA PHE A 10 -16.84 21.68 -2.11
C PHE A 10 -17.85 22.77 -1.79
N LYS A 11 -18.42 23.42 -2.83
CA LYS A 11 -19.33 24.55 -2.67
C LYS A 11 -20.80 24.15 -2.62
N THR A 12 -21.12 23.05 -3.24
CA THR A 12 -22.48 22.53 -3.39
C THR A 12 -22.54 21.08 -2.97
N SER A 13 -23.76 20.52 -2.87
CA SER A 13 -24.04 19.16 -2.48
C SER A 13 -23.79 18.82 -1.01
N PHE A 14 -24.03 17.59 -0.69
CA PHE A 14 -23.77 16.95 0.60
C PHE A 14 -22.31 17.13 1.07
N LEU A 15 -21.36 17.16 0.15
CA LEU A 15 -19.94 17.32 0.45
C LEU A 15 -19.57 18.72 0.98
N SER A 16 -20.42 19.73 0.78
CA SER A 16 -20.15 21.11 1.24
C SER A 16 -20.01 21.23 2.76
N SER A 17 -20.48 20.23 3.51
CA SER A 17 -20.30 20.17 4.97
C SER A 17 -18.89 19.73 5.41
N PHE A 18 -18.07 19.20 4.50
CA PHE A 18 -16.71 18.77 4.82
C PHE A 18 -15.74 19.94 4.80
N ILE A 19 -14.87 19.98 5.81
CA ILE A 19 -13.85 21.01 5.98
C ILE A 19 -12.44 20.42 5.91
N ILE A 20 -11.49 21.29 5.57
CA ILE A 20 -10.04 21.00 5.66
C ILE A 20 -9.29 22.24 6.11
N THR A 21 -8.22 22.05 6.87
CA THR A 21 -7.24 23.07 7.26
C THR A 21 -5.89 22.63 6.68
N PRO A 22 -5.51 23.10 5.48
CA PRO A 22 -4.30 22.61 4.80
C PRO A 22 -3.01 22.85 5.60
N GLU A 23 -2.95 23.92 6.39
CA GLU A 23 -1.76 24.33 7.15
C GLU A 23 -1.35 23.34 8.25
N ILE A 24 -2.26 22.44 8.67
CA ILE A 24 -1.95 21.43 9.70
C ILE A 24 -1.63 20.05 9.09
N LEU A 25 -1.66 19.91 7.76
CA LEU A 25 -1.26 18.69 7.11
C LEU A 25 0.25 18.43 7.31
N PRO A 26 0.69 17.17 7.51
CA PRO A 26 2.08 16.86 7.81
C PRO A 26 3.03 17.15 6.65
N PHE A 27 2.54 17.06 5.41
CA PHE A 27 3.32 17.29 4.20
C PHE A 27 2.57 18.19 3.23
N SER A 28 3.30 19.09 2.58
CA SER A 28 2.81 19.82 1.42
C SER A 28 2.90 18.94 0.15
N ASP A 29 2.20 19.32 -0.91
CA ASP A 29 2.36 18.68 -2.21
C ASP A 29 3.81 18.78 -2.71
N HIS A 30 4.47 19.91 -2.47
CA HIS A 30 5.88 20.11 -2.80
C HIS A 30 6.78 19.09 -2.08
N ASP A 31 6.56 18.84 -0.79
CA ASP A 31 7.33 17.85 -0.03
C ASP A 31 7.25 16.46 -0.68
N ILE A 32 6.03 16.04 -1.04
CA ILE A 32 5.79 14.70 -1.61
C ILE A 32 6.37 14.59 -3.03
N ILE A 33 6.18 15.62 -3.86
CA ILE A 33 6.73 15.67 -5.23
C ILE A 33 8.26 15.66 -5.19
N THR A 34 8.87 16.40 -4.27
CA THR A 34 10.33 16.42 -4.10
C THR A 34 10.85 15.05 -3.70
N GLN A 35 10.21 14.39 -2.73
CA GLN A 35 10.60 13.02 -2.34
C GLN A 35 10.46 12.01 -3.49
N ASP A 36 9.37 12.06 -4.26
CA ASP A 36 9.19 11.17 -5.41
C ASP A 36 10.21 11.44 -6.51
N HIS A 37 10.57 12.70 -6.74
CA HIS A 37 11.66 13.07 -7.66
C HIS A 37 13.02 12.54 -7.17
N GLU A 38 13.34 12.72 -5.89
CA GLU A 38 14.57 12.16 -5.29
C GLU A 38 14.58 10.63 -5.39
N LEU A 39 13.44 9.95 -5.20
CA LEU A 39 13.30 8.51 -5.41
C LEU A 39 13.58 8.14 -6.86
N SER A 40 13.05 8.89 -7.82
CA SER A 40 13.27 8.66 -9.26
C SER A 40 14.76 8.79 -9.64
N LEU A 41 15.47 9.77 -9.09
CA LEU A 41 16.93 9.88 -9.27
C LEU A 41 17.68 8.71 -8.63
N PHE A 42 17.27 8.32 -7.43
CA PHE A 42 17.82 7.15 -6.74
C PHE A 42 17.65 5.87 -7.57
N GLU A 43 16.48 5.66 -8.16
CA GLU A 43 16.17 4.51 -9.02
C GLU A 43 17.10 4.43 -10.23
N GLN A 44 17.35 5.57 -10.88
CA GLN A 44 18.22 5.62 -12.08
C GLN A 44 19.67 5.26 -11.76
N VAL A 45 20.17 5.62 -10.59
CA VAL A 45 21.58 5.46 -10.22
C VAL A 45 21.86 4.15 -9.49
N PHE A 46 20.94 3.73 -8.63
CA PHE A 46 21.20 2.67 -7.64
C PHE A 46 20.31 1.45 -7.79
N LEU A 47 19.18 1.55 -8.46
CA LEU A 47 18.26 0.42 -8.59
C LEU A 47 18.66 -0.45 -9.79
N ASN A 48 19.08 -1.69 -9.48
CA ASN A 48 19.33 -2.69 -10.52
C ASN A 48 18.03 -3.02 -11.27
N PRO A 49 18.03 -3.14 -12.63
CA PRO A 49 16.85 -3.48 -13.42
C PRO A 49 16.09 -4.73 -12.95
N ASP A 50 16.80 -5.75 -12.49
CA ASP A 50 16.18 -6.98 -11.97
C ASP A 50 15.45 -6.73 -10.64
N ILE A 51 16.03 -5.90 -9.77
CA ILE A 51 15.38 -5.47 -8.52
C ILE A 51 14.15 -4.63 -8.85
N GLU A 52 14.23 -3.71 -9.80
CA GLU A 52 13.10 -2.89 -10.24
C GLU A 52 11.95 -3.76 -10.74
N LYS A 53 12.22 -4.70 -11.66
CA LYS A 53 11.24 -5.65 -12.18
C LYS A 53 10.60 -6.50 -11.09
N SER A 54 11.40 -6.97 -10.15
CA SER A 54 10.92 -7.72 -8.99
C SER A 54 10.04 -6.87 -8.09
N LEU A 55 10.39 -5.60 -7.85
CA LEU A 55 9.58 -4.65 -7.06
C LEU A 55 8.23 -4.39 -7.72
N ILE A 56 8.20 -4.14 -9.02
CA ILE A 56 6.96 -3.88 -9.78
C ILE A 56 6.01 -5.08 -9.67
N SER A 57 6.50 -6.28 -9.96
CA SER A 57 5.70 -7.52 -9.88
C SER A 57 5.20 -7.78 -8.46
N LYS A 58 6.09 -7.67 -7.47
CA LYS A 58 5.75 -7.80 -6.06
C LYS A 58 4.73 -6.76 -5.62
N ASN A 59 4.83 -5.53 -6.10
CA ASN A 59 3.92 -4.46 -5.76
C ASN A 59 2.52 -4.68 -6.33
N GLU A 60 2.40 -5.18 -7.56
CA GLU A 60 1.08 -5.55 -8.13
C GLU A 60 0.38 -6.61 -7.28
N LEU A 61 1.10 -7.66 -6.87
CA LEU A 61 0.58 -8.69 -5.95
C LEU A 61 0.19 -8.10 -4.61
N LEU A 62 1.10 -7.36 -3.94
CA LEU A 62 0.86 -6.83 -2.59
C LEU A 62 -0.26 -5.79 -2.56
N THR A 63 -0.37 -4.97 -3.61
CA THR A 63 -1.47 -4.00 -3.74
C THR A 63 -2.81 -4.72 -3.87
N SER A 64 -2.90 -5.68 -4.77
CA SER A 64 -4.11 -6.47 -4.99
C SER A 64 -4.51 -7.25 -3.73
N TYR A 65 -3.53 -7.85 -3.04
CA TYR A 65 -3.73 -8.53 -1.77
C TYR A 65 -4.25 -7.58 -0.67
N ALA A 66 -3.65 -6.40 -0.54
CA ALA A 66 -4.05 -5.41 0.44
C ALA A 66 -5.47 -4.86 0.19
N ILE A 67 -5.85 -4.72 -1.08
CA ILE A 67 -7.19 -4.28 -1.48
C ILE A 67 -8.22 -5.36 -1.15
N SER A 68 -7.95 -6.63 -1.45
CA SER A 68 -8.81 -7.77 -1.10
C SER A 68 -8.94 -7.93 0.43
N LYS A 69 -7.83 -7.81 1.18
CA LYS A 69 -7.84 -7.85 2.65
C LYS A 69 -8.65 -6.73 3.31
N ALA A 70 -8.88 -5.61 2.64
CA ALA A 70 -9.73 -4.54 3.14
C ALA A 70 -11.22 -4.96 3.20
N GLU A 71 -11.61 -5.96 2.41
CA GLU A 71 -12.94 -6.55 2.39
C GLU A 71 -13.00 -7.90 3.14
N LEU A 72 -12.08 -8.11 4.08
CA LEU A 72 -12.02 -9.28 4.98
C LEU A 72 -11.71 -10.62 4.28
N SER A 73 -11.19 -10.63 3.07
CA SER A 73 -10.77 -11.85 2.38
C SER A 73 -9.94 -12.78 3.28
N SER A 74 -10.23 -14.06 3.26
CA SER A 74 -9.54 -15.09 4.04
C SER A 74 -8.20 -15.54 3.41
N LEU A 75 -7.93 -15.16 2.14
CA LEU A 75 -6.74 -15.60 1.42
C LEU A 75 -5.44 -15.32 2.18
N THR A 76 -4.58 -16.31 2.24
CA THR A 76 -3.17 -16.14 2.61
C THR A 76 -2.40 -15.49 1.46
N LEU A 77 -1.22 -14.96 1.73
CA LEU A 77 -0.38 -14.37 0.68
C LEU A 77 0.04 -15.41 -0.37
N ASN A 78 0.30 -16.66 0.03
CA ASN A 78 0.65 -17.73 -0.90
C ASN A 78 -0.51 -18.06 -1.85
N GLU A 79 -1.73 -18.16 -1.33
CA GLU A 79 -2.91 -18.40 -2.15
C GLU A 79 -3.22 -17.22 -3.09
N ALA A 80 -2.97 -16.00 -2.63
CA ALA A 80 -3.06 -14.82 -3.48
C ALA A 80 -2.00 -14.85 -4.59
N GLN A 81 -0.78 -15.32 -4.30
CA GLN A 81 0.28 -15.52 -5.30
C GLN A 81 -0.14 -16.54 -6.35
N ASP A 82 -0.76 -17.65 -5.94
CA ASP A 82 -1.24 -18.67 -6.89
C ASP A 82 -2.28 -18.09 -7.85
N VAL A 83 -3.24 -17.33 -7.33
CA VAL A 83 -4.25 -16.66 -8.17
C VAL A 83 -3.62 -15.57 -9.04
N TYR A 84 -2.63 -14.84 -8.53
CA TYR A 84 -1.89 -13.83 -9.31
C TYR A 84 -1.13 -14.47 -10.48
N ASN A 85 -0.54 -15.64 -10.28
CA ASN A 85 0.10 -16.40 -11.35
C ASN A 85 -0.90 -16.79 -12.45
N LEU A 86 -2.16 -17.10 -12.09
CA LEU A 86 -3.22 -17.30 -13.10
C LEU A 86 -3.50 -16.03 -13.89
N VAL A 87 -3.55 -14.86 -13.25
CA VAL A 87 -3.72 -13.56 -13.95
C VAL A 87 -2.58 -13.31 -14.93
N LEU A 88 -1.35 -13.71 -14.59
CA LEU A 88 -0.17 -13.55 -15.47
C LEU A 88 -0.20 -14.49 -16.68
N SER A 89 -0.61 -15.75 -16.47
CA SER A 89 -0.60 -16.79 -17.50
C SER A 89 -1.86 -16.82 -18.34
N ASN A 90 -3.01 -16.55 -17.74
CA ASN A 90 -4.31 -16.57 -18.41
C ASN A 90 -5.29 -15.56 -17.76
N PRO A 91 -5.22 -14.27 -18.15
CA PRO A 91 -6.06 -13.23 -17.56
C PRO A 91 -7.55 -13.37 -17.86
N ASP A 92 -7.94 -14.26 -18.78
CA ASP A 92 -9.33 -14.53 -19.12
C ASP A 92 -9.85 -15.84 -18.51
N TYR A 93 -9.03 -16.50 -17.69
CA TYR A 93 -9.38 -17.75 -17.01
C TYR A 93 -10.55 -17.57 -16.03
N ASP A 94 -11.60 -18.37 -16.21
CA ASP A 94 -12.80 -18.36 -15.36
C ASP A 94 -12.96 -19.69 -14.63
N PHE A 95 -12.27 -19.83 -13.51
CA PHE A 95 -12.30 -21.04 -12.67
C PHE A 95 -13.68 -21.27 -11.99
N ILE A 96 -14.51 -20.22 -11.86
CA ILE A 96 -15.86 -20.34 -11.31
C ILE A 96 -16.77 -21.08 -12.29
N LYS A 97 -16.73 -20.70 -13.58
CA LYS A 97 -17.49 -21.41 -14.62
C LYS A 97 -17.09 -22.88 -14.73
N GLU A 98 -15.78 -23.15 -14.67
CA GLU A 98 -15.29 -24.53 -14.69
C GLU A 98 -15.80 -25.35 -13.50
N LYS A 99 -15.84 -24.73 -12.31
CA LYS A 99 -16.35 -25.38 -11.10
C LYS A 99 -17.86 -25.69 -11.21
N LEU A 100 -18.63 -24.72 -11.71
CA LEU A 100 -20.07 -24.88 -11.93
C LEU A 100 -20.39 -25.94 -12.99
N LYS A 101 -19.65 -26.01 -14.10
CA LYS A 101 -19.77 -27.07 -15.11
C LYS A 101 -19.56 -28.47 -14.53
N LYS A 102 -18.76 -28.59 -13.47
CA LYS A 102 -18.50 -29.82 -12.73
C LYS A 102 -19.52 -30.07 -11.58
N ASN A 103 -20.59 -29.31 -11.52
CA ASN A 103 -21.61 -29.34 -10.45
C ASN A 103 -21.03 -29.21 -9.03
N LYS A 104 -19.94 -28.49 -8.86
CA LYS A 104 -19.34 -28.27 -7.55
C LYS A 104 -19.93 -27.03 -6.88
N LYS A 105 -20.28 -27.15 -5.59
CA LYS A 105 -20.77 -26.02 -4.78
C LYS A 105 -19.67 -24.96 -4.62
N LEU A 106 -20.05 -23.69 -4.77
CA LEU A 106 -19.15 -22.56 -4.52
C LEU A 106 -19.04 -22.28 -3.00
N THR A 107 -17.85 -21.87 -2.57
CA THR A 107 -17.50 -21.61 -1.17
C THR A 107 -17.03 -20.17 -0.97
N GLN A 108 -16.93 -19.73 0.29
CA GLN A 108 -16.29 -18.43 0.63
C GLN A 108 -14.89 -18.31 0.03
N LYS A 109 -14.12 -19.39 0.01
CA LYS A 109 -12.78 -19.40 -0.59
C LYS A 109 -12.81 -19.16 -2.10
N ASP A 110 -13.82 -19.62 -2.79
CA ASP A 110 -14.00 -19.37 -4.23
C ASP A 110 -14.36 -17.90 -4.48
N TYR A 111 -15.20 -17.34 -3.62
CA TYR A 111 -15.51 -15.91 -3.63
C TYR A 111 -14.23 -15.07 -3.45
N ASP A 112 -13.45 -15.34 -2.40
CA ASP A 112 -12.22 -14.62 -2.11
C ASP A 112 -11.22 -14.71 -3.27
N LYS A 113 -11.11 -15.87 -3.92
CA LYS A 113 -10.25 -16.05 -5.11
C LYS A 113 -10.74 -15.26 -6.31
N LEU A 114 -12.04 -15.26 -6.60
CA LEU A 114 -12.60 -14.50 -7.72
C LEU A 114 -12.47 -13.00 -7.47
N GLU A 115 -12.76 -12.53 -6.25
CA GLU A 115 -12.56 -11.15 -5.86
C GLU A 115 -11.11 -10.71 -6.08
N PHE A 116 -10.15 -11.48 -5.58
CA PHE A 116 -8.73 -11.20 -5.75
C PHE A 116 -8.31 -11.22 -7.24
N PHE A 117 -8.80 -12.19 -8.01
CA PHE A 117 -8.54 -12.29 -9.45
C PHE A 117 -9.02 -11.03 -10.19
N ASN A 118 -10.24 -10.58 -9.92
CA ASN A 118 -10.78 -9.36 -10.51
C ASN A 118 -9.95 -8.12 -10.14
N ILE A 119 -9.53 -8.00 -8.88
CA ILE A 119 -8.68 -6.90 -8.41
C ILE A 119 -7.34 -6.93 -9.14
N ALA A 120 -6.65 -8.06 -9.14
CA ALA A 120 -5.32 -8.21 -9.73
C ALA A 120 -5.33 -7.96 -11.25
N LYS A 121 -6.32 -8.55 -11.96
CA LYS A 121 -6.52 -8.34 -13.39
C LYS A 121 -6.79 -6.86 -13.71
N THR A 122 -7.69 -6.21 -12.95
CA THR A 122 -8.04 -4.80 -13.16
C THR A 122 -6.86 -3.89 -12.87
N PHE A 123 -6.17 -4.10 -11.75
CA PHE A 123 -5.02 -3.30 -11.36
C PHE A 123 -3.88 -3.41 -12.37
N ARG A 124 -3.55 -4.63 -12.81
CA ARG A 124 -2.54 -4.87 -13.84
C ARG A 124 -2.89 -4.19 -15.17
N LYS A 125 -4.14 -4.33 -15.64
CA LYS A 125 -4.61 -3.68 -16.86
C LYS A 125 -4.44 -2.15 -16.78
N LEU A 126 -4.84 -1.55 -15.66
CA LEU A 126 -4.72 -0.10 -15.45
C LEU A 126 -3.27 0.37 -15.36
N ASN A 127 -2.35 -0.46 -14.85
CA ASN A 127 -0.93 -0.15 -14.85
C ASN A 127 -0.31 -0.15 -16.25
N GLN A 128 -0.85 -0.95 -17.16
CA GLN A 128 -0.37 -1.10 -18.54
C GLN A 128 -1.07 -0.18 -19.55
N THR A 129 -2.24 0.35 -19.18
CA THR A 129 -3.03 1.19 -20.08
C THR A 129 -2.80 2.67 -19.77
N PRO A 130 -2.52 3.51 -20.77
CA PRO A 130 -2.49 4.95 -20.58
C PRO A 130 -3.84 5.45 -20.00
N PHE A 131 -3.73 6.32 -19.01
CA PHE A 131 -4.88 6.97 -18.38
C PHE A 131 -4.56 8.45 -18.18
N SER A 132 -5.55 9.32 -18.31
CA SER A 132 -5.40 10.75 -18.06
C SER A 132 -6.57 11.29 -17.23
N PHE A 133 -6.40 12.47 -16.64
CA PHE A 133 -7.51 13.13 -15.95
C PHE A 133 -8.73 13.37 -16.85
N LYS A 134 -8.56 13.41 -18.17
CA LYS A 134 -9.68 13.56 -19.14
C LYS A 134 -10.56 12.31 -19.12
N ASP A 135 -9.97 11.14 -18.92
CA ASP A 135 -10.66 9.84 -18.91
C ASP A 135 -11.46 9.61 -17.63
N LEU A 136 -11.17 10.36 -16.56
CA LEU A 136 -11.94 10.29 -15.32
C LEU A 136 -13.34 10.88 -15.54
N ASN A 137 -14.34 10.02 -15.60
CA ASN A 137 -15.75 10.38 -15.75
C ASN A 137 -16.64 9.35 -15.04
N ILE A 138 -17.92 9.60 -14.98
CA ILE A 138 -18.91 8.72 -14.34
C ILE A 138 -18.83 7.30 -14.92
N ASN A 139 -18.80 7.17 -16.24
CA ASN A 139 -18.76 5.86 -16.89
C ASN A 139 -17.47 5.09 -16.57
N PHE A 140 -16.33 5.78 -16.44
CA PHE A 140 -15.10 5.16 -16.01
C PHE A 140 -15.21 4.56 -14.60
N ILE A 141 -15.81 5.30 -13.65
CA ILE A 141 -15.99 4.82 -12.27
C ILE A 141 -16.94 3.62 -12.24
N LEU A 142 -18.03 3.63 -13.02
CA LEU A 142 -18.95 2.48 -13.14
C LEU A 142 -18.28 1.26 -13.76
N LYS A 143 -17.50 1.44 -14.84
CA LYS A 143 -16.74 0.35 -15.48
C LYS A 143 -15.64 -0.20 -14.57
N LEU A 144 -14.99 0.66 -13.79
CA LEU A 144 -14.02 0.23 -12.79
C LEU A 144 -14.69 -0.65 -11.74
N HIS A 145 -15.80 -0.20 -11.16
CA HIS A 145 -16.57 -1.01 -10.22
C HIS A 145 -17.01 -2.34 -10.85
N GLN A 146 -17.53 -2.30 -12.08
CA GLN A 146 -17.93 -3.51 -12.82
C GLN A 146 -16.76 -4.50 -12.95
N SER A 147 -15.58 -4.02 -13.36
CA SER A 147 -14.40 -4.90 -13.50
C SER A 147 -13.96 -5.54 -12.18
N LEU A 148 -14.11 -4.81 -11.06
CA LEU A 148 -13.75 -5.29 -9.72
C LEU A 148 -14.75 -6.28 -9.14
N THR A 149 -16.01 -6.22 -9.58
CA THR A 149 -17.12 -6.99 -8.99
C THR A 149 -17.74 -8.01 -9.94
N GLN A 150 -17.18 -8.14 -11.14
CA GLN A 150 -17.70 -9.04 -12.17
C GLN A 150 -17.83 -10.46 -11.67
N GLY A 151 -19.04 -11.02 -11.80
CA GLY A 151 -19.35 -12.40 -11.43
C GLY A 151 -19.48 -12.66 -9.92
N LEU A 152 -19.27 -11.66 -9.05
CA LEU A 152 -19.38 -11.88 -7.60
C LEU A 152 -20.82 -12.09 -7.14
N ASP A 153 -21.81 -11.53 -7.81
CA ASP A 153 -23.22 -11.66 -7.41
C ASP A 153 -23.78 -13.08 -7.49
N ILE A 154 -23.10 -13.99 -8.21
CA ILE A 154 -23.45 -15.42 -8.24
C ILE A 154 -23.40 -16.06 -6.84
N PHE A 155 -22.57 -15.51 -5.95
CA PHE A 155 -22.37 -16.05 -4.60
C PHE A 155 -23.54 -15.80 -3.66
N GLU A 156 -24.48 -14.93 -4.00
CA GLU A 156 -25.75 -14.74 -3.28
C GLU A 156 -26.48 -16.07 -3.07
N LYS A 157 -26.41 -16.98 -4.06
CA LYS A 157 -27.04 -18.30 -4.00
C LYS A 157 -26.33 -19.31 -3.09
N PHE A 158 -25.11 -19.02 -2.66
CA PHE A 158 -24.23 -19.99 -1.98
C PHE A 158 -23.75 -19.53 -0.61
N LEU A 159 -23.71 -18.22 -0.35
CA LEU A 159 -23.18 -17.66 0.88
C LEU A 159 -24.30 -16.98 1.69
N PRO A 160 -24.41 -17.26 3.00
CA PRO A 160 -25.32 -16.54 3.88
C PRO A 160 -24.89 -15.08 4.00
N ASP A 161 -25.83 -14.19 4.26
CA ASP A 161 -25.60 -12.75 4.51
C ASP A 161 -24.84 -12.02 3.40
N PHE A 162 -24.93 -12.51 2.17
CA PHE A 162 -24.23 -11.95 1.03
C PHE A 162 -24.85 -10.61 0.59
N THR A 163 -24.04 -9.58 0.54
CA THR A 163 -24.47 -8.27 0.01
C THR A 163 -24.24 -8.21 -1.49
N VAL A 164 -25.31 -8.14 -2.27
CA VAL A 164 -25.28 -8.04 -3.74
C VAL A 164 -24.58 -6.74 -4.16
N TYR A 165 -23.64 -6.84 -5.09
CA TYR A 165 -22.84 -5.71 -5.59
C TYR A 165 -23.61 -4.81 -6.54
N LYS A 166 -24.55 -5.36 -7.33
CA LYS A 166 -25.13 -4.71 -8.50
C LYS A 166 -24.03 -4.18 -9.41
N SER A 167 -23.16 -5.09 -9.86
CA SER A 167 -21.92 -4.80 -10.58
C SER A 167 -22.07 -3.70 -11.64
N GLY A 168 -21.29 -2.62 -11.52
CA GLY A 168 -21.32 -1.49 -12.44
C GLY A 168 -22.49 -0.52 -12.27
N ASN A 169 -23.31 -0.65 -11.22
CA ASN A 169 -24.45 0.22 -10.94
C ASN A 169 -24.30 0.93 -9.59
N TRP A 170 -24.90 2.11 -9.48
CA TRP A 170 -25.01 2.81 -8.21
C TRP A 170 -25.94 2.04 -7.26
N ARG A 171 -25.74 2.22 -5.94
CA ARG A 171 -26.75 1.78 -4.98
C ARG A 171 -28.06 2.52 -5.19
N ASP A 172 -29.16 1.88 -4.86
CA ASP A 172 -30.52 2.34 -5.02
C ASP A 172 -31.27 2.41 -3.67
N ASN A 173 -30.54 2.45 -2.57
CA ASN A 173 -31.09 2.47 -1.22
C ASN A 173 -30.25 3.31 -0.28
N ASP A 174 -30.80 3.67 0.88
CA ASP A 174 -30.19 4.50 1.92
C ASP A 174 -29.96 3.72 3.24
N THR A 175 -29.94 2.39 3.17
CA THR A 175 -29.75 1.51 4.35
C THR A 175 -28.30 1.41 4.79
N ILE A 176 -27.36 1.79 3.92
CA ILE A 176 -25.92 1.64 4.17
C ILE A 176 -25.47 2.61 5.28
N ARG A 177 -24.60 2.10 6.15
CA ARG A 177 -23.92 2.86 7.19
C ARG A 177 -22.43 2.56 7.18
N VAL A 178 -21.61 3.54 7.56
CA VAL A 178 -20.16 3.39 7.71
C VAL A 178 -19.79 3.77 9.14
N GLY A 179 -19.85 2.81 10.06
CA GLY A 179 -19.89 3.12 11.48
C GLY A 179 -21.17 3.94 11.81
N ASN A 180 -21.01 5.09 12.43
CA ASN A 180 -22.12 6.02 12.70
C ASN A 180 -22.39 7.01 11.55
N TYR A 181 -21.54 7.00 10.52
CA TYR A 181 -21.69 7.91 9.39
C TYR A 181 -22.79 7.43 8.44
N ILE A 182 -23.65 8.38 8.04
CA ILE A 182 -24.73 8.16 7.07
C ILE A 182 -24.26 8.76 5.75
N PRO A 183 -24.07 7.94 4.70
CA PRO A 183 -23.71 8.43 3.37
C PRO A 183 -24.80 9.30 2.75
N GLU A 184 -24.45 9.96 1.64
CA GLU A 184 -25.38 10.79 0.86
C GLU A 184 -26.61 9.97 0.40
N PRO A 185 -27.82 10.56 0.33
CA PRO A 185 -28.98 9.89 -0.26
C PRO A 185 -28.68 9.36 -1.67
N HIS A 186 -29.14 8.14 -1.98
CA HIS A 186 -28.80 7.47 -3.25
C HIS A 186 -29.20 8.28 -4.50
N VAL A 187 -30.27 9.04 -4.43
CA VAL A 187 -30.74 9.90 -5.53
C VAL A 187 -29.78 11.04 -5.89
N GLU A 188 -28.93 11.46 -4.94
CA GLU A 188 -27.95 12.55 -5.13
C GLU A 188 -26.56 12.04 -5.57
N ILE A 189 -26.30 10.73 -5.54
CA ILE A 189 -24.97 10.14 -5.82
C ILE A 189 -24.43 10.61 -7.18
N LYS A 190 -25.23 10.52 -8.23
CA LYS A 190 -24.78 10.87 -9.59
C LYS A 190 -24.34 12.33 -9.68
N LYS A 191 -25.05 13.24 -9.02
CA LYS A 191 -24.73 14.67 -8.95
C LYS A 191 -23.46 14.90 -8.13
N GLY A 192 -23.36 14.28 -6.93
CA GLY A 192 -22.17 14.38 -6.08
C GLY A 192 -20.90 13.87 -6.76
N ILE A 193 -20.98 12.74 -7.47
CA ILE A 193 -19.86 12.19 -8.26
C ILE A 193 -19.46 13.15 -9.40
N ALA A 194 -20.41 13.71 -10.12
CA ALA A 194 -20.13 14.65 -11.21
C ALA A 194 -19.42 15.91 -10.70
N GLU A 195 -19.90 16.46 -9.57
CA GLU A 195 -19.27 17.61 -8.91
C GLU A 195 -17.84 17.27 -8.44
N LEU A 196 -17.65 16.13 -7.78
CA LEU A 196 -16.35 15.68 -7.27
C LEU A 196 -15.33 15.51 -8.41
N ILE A 197 -15.72 14.90 -9.53
CA ILE A 197 -14.88 14.75 -10.72
C ILE A 197 -14.51 16.11 -11.28
N LYS A 198 -15.48 17.02 -11.46
CA LYS A 198 -15.25 18.38 -11.97
C LYS A 198 -14.30 19.15 -11.07
N TRP A 199 -14.50 19.06 -9.75
CA TRP A 199 -13.63 19.70 -8.77
C TRP A 199 -12.18 19.19 -8.87
N LEU A 200 -11.95 17.87 -8.91
CA LEU A 200 -10.60 17.30 -9.01
C LEU A 200 -9.92 17.68 -10.33
N LYS A 201 -10.64 17.68 -11.46
CA LYS A 201 -10.08 18.08 -12.76
C LYS A 201 -9.55 19.52 -12.76
N ASN A 202 -10.17 20.39 -11.99
CA ASN A 202 -9.78 21.80 -11.87
C ASN A 202 -8.73 22.04 -10.76
N ASN A 203 -8.56 21.11 -9.84
CA ASN A 203 -7.70 21.23 -8.65
C ASN A 203 -6.77 20.02 -8.51
N LYS A 204 -5.96 19.76 -9.53
CA LYS A 204 -5.06 18.58 -9.58
C LYS A 204 -3.89 18.76 -8.63
N SER A 205 -3.83 17.99 -7.55
CA SER A 205 -2.68 17.93 -6.65
C SER A 205 -2.70 16.62 -5.85
N VAL A 206 -1.59 16.29 -5.18
CA VAL A 206 -1.49 15.08 -4.35
C VAL A 206 -2.48 15.14 -3.19
N THR A 207 -2.53 16.27 -2.49
CA THR A 207 -3.48 16.51 -1.41
C THR A 207 -4.92 16.42 -1.90
N ASN A 208 -5.22 16.96 -3.08
CA ASN A 208 -6.58 16.92 -3.63
C ASN A 208 -7.00 15.53 -4.12
N ILE A 209 -6.06 14.65 -4.50
CA ILE A 209 -6.34 13.23 -4.73
C ILE A 209 -6.71 12.53 -3.41
N ALA A 210 -6.04 12.84 -2.31
CA ALA A 210 -6.40 12.31 -0.99
C ALA A 210 -7.78 12.81 -0.51
N ILE A 211 -8.10 14.09 -0.77
CA ILE A 211 -9.44 14.64 -0.53
C ILE A 211 -10.48 13.92 -1.40
N PHE A 212 -10.19 13.72 -2.69
CA PHE A 212 -11.07 12.98 -3.61
C PHE A 212 -11.36 11.55 -3.13
N HIS A 213 -10.33 10.81 -2.69
CA HIS A 213 -10.52 9.48 -2.10
C HIS A 213 -11.48 9.53 -0.92
N THR A 214 -11.27 10.46 0.02
CA THR A 214 -12.10 10.59 1.22
C THR A 214 -13.52 10.97 0.88
N ALA A 215 -13.71 11.95 -0.02
CA ALA A 215 -15.03 12.43 -0.45
C ALA A 215 -15.80 11.39 -1.26
N LEU A 216 -15.13 10.66 -2.16
CA LEU A 216 -15.74 9.54 -2.90
C LEU A 216 -16.23 8.45 -1.95
N TYR A 217 -15.43 8.16 -0.92
CA TYR A 217 -15.84 7.19 0.09
C TYR A 217 -17.00 7.72 0.95
N ALA A 218 -17.06 9.03 1.22
CA ALA A 218 -18.17 9.66 1.91
C ALA A 218 -19.50 9.57 1.14
N LEU A 219 -19.45 9.74 -0.18
CA LEU A 219 -20.63 9.54 -1.04
C LEU A 219 -21.13 8.08 -1.02
N HIS A 220 -20.24 7.13 -0.81
CA HIS A 220 -20.52 5.70 -0.75
C HIS A 220 -21.41 5.20 -1.90
N PRO A 221 -20.96 5.35 -3.17
CA PRO A 221 -21.85 5.23 -4.32
C PRO A 221 -22.34 3.82 -4.64
N PHE A 222 -21.71 2.79 -4.10
CA PHE A 222 -22.02 1.39 -4.40
C PHE A 222 -22.54 0.63 -3.17
N ASN A 223 -23.30 -0.44 -3.37
CA ASN A 223 -23.71 -1.33 -2.28
C ASN A 223 -22.51 -1.94 -1.58
N ASN A 224 -21.48 -2.31 -2.34
CA ASN A 224 -20.21 -2.83 -1.85
C ASN A 224 -19.07 -2.45 -2.81
N GLY A 225 -17.81 -2.64 -2.41
CA GLY A 225 -16.65 -2.36 -3.29
C GLY A 225 -16.16 -0.91 -3.29
N ASN A 226 -16.73 -0.02 -2.49
CA ASN A 226 -16.35 1.39 -2.43
C ASN A 226 -14.86 1.59 -2.09
N LYS A 227 -14.31 0.85 -1.10
CA LYS A 227 -12.88 0.90 -0.73
C LYS A 227 -11.97 0.49 -1.89
N ARG A 228 -12.35 -0.53 -2.64
CA ARG A 228 -11.60 -1.01 -3.81
C ARG A 228 -11.51 0.05 -4.88
N VAL A 229 -12.65 0.65 -5.23
CA VAL A 229 -12.72 1.73 -6.22
C VAL A 229 -11.88 2.92 -5.78
N CYS A 230 -12.03 3.40 -4.53
CA CYS A 230 -11.28 4.54 -4.02
C CYS A 230 -9.76 4.31 -4.06
N ARG A 231 -9.29 3.13 -3.64
CA ARG A 231 -7.84 2.80 -3.61
C ARG A 231 -7.22 2.68 -4.99
N ILE A 232 -7.94 2.11 -5.95
CA ILE A 232 -7.45 2.01 -7.33
C ILE A 232 -7.47 3.38 -8.01
N LEU A 233 -8.51 4.19 -7.80
CA LEU A 233 -8.55 5.56 -8.30
C LEU A 233 -7.42 6.41 -7.73
N GLU A 234 -7.16 6.35 -6.42
CA GLU A 234 -6.03 7.03 -5.79
C GLU A 234 -4.73 6.68 -6.51
N HIS A 235 -4.45 5.39 -6.69
CA HIS A 235 -3.24 4.91 -7.34
C HIS A 235 -3.06 5.47 -8.76
N ILE A 236 -4.07 5.32 -9.62
CA ILE A 236 -3.96 5.79 -11.01
C ILE A 236 -3.90 7.31 -11.13
N LEU A 237 -4.58 8.04 -10.25
CA LEU A 237 -4.57 9.51 -10.21
C LEU A 237 -3.21 10.04 -9.74
N LEU A 238 -2.58 9.43 -8.74
CA LEU A 238 -1.22 9.77 -8.31
C LEU A 238 -0.23 9.58 -9.45
N ARG A 239 -0.32 8.48 -10.21
CA ARG A 239 0.53 8.26 -11.38
C ARG A 239 0.34 9.33 -12.46
N GLN A 240 -0.85 9.93 -12.59
CA GLN A 240 -1.09 11.07 -13.49
C GLN A 240 -0.39 12.36 -13.04
N LEU A 241 -0.09 12.48 -11.77
CA LEU A 241 0.78 13.54 -11.23
C LEU A 241 2.27 13.16 -11.25
N LYS A 242 2.61 12.08 -11.94
CA LYS A 242 3.96 11.49 -12.02
C LYS A 242 4.47 10.90 -10.70
N ILE A 243 3.62 10.74 -9.70
CA ILE A 243 3.96 10.08 -8.44
C ILE A 243 3.87 8.56 -8.63
N ASN A 244 4.91 7.83 -8.22
CA ASN A 244 4.97 6.36 -8.35
C ASN A 244 4.77 5.85 -9.80
N GLN A 245 5.36 6.51 -10.78
CA GLN A 245 5.15 6.20 -12.21
C GLN A 245 5.48 4.75 -12.55
N LYS A 246 6.55 4.22 -11.98
CA LYS A 246 7.01 2.84 -12.20
C LYS A 246 6.27 1.81 -11.36
N ASN A 247 5.34 2.20 -10.50
CA ASN A 247 4.61 1.30 -9.61
C ASN A 247 5.52 0.51 -8.65
N LEU A 248 6.49 1.17 -8.02
CA LEU A 248 7.47 0.54 -7.14
C LEU A 248 6.99 0.34 -5.70
N TYR A 249 5.93 1.04 -5.29
CA TYR A 249 5.39 0.96 -3.93
C TYR A 249 3.86 1.00 -3.91
N SER A 250 3.26 0.60 -2.78
CA SER A 250 1.81 0.52 -2.59
C SER A 250 1.36 1.24 -1.33
N THR A 251 0.61 2.33 -1.50
CA THR A 251 -0.13 2.96 -0.40
C THR A 251 -1.17 2.01 0.18
N SER A 252 -1.84 1.22 -0.67
CA SER A 252 -2.82 0.22 -0.23
C SER A 252 -2.21 -0.85 0.67
N TYR A 253 -0.94 -1.27 0.42
CA TYR A 253 -0.24 -2.20 1.30
C TYR A 253 0.10 -1.56 2.65
N TYR A 254 0.46 -0.29 2.66
CA TYR A 254 0.62 0.48 3.91
C TYR A 254 -0.70 0.52 4.69
N TYR A 255 -1.83 0.81 4.04
CA TYR A 255 -3.16 0.79 4.67
C TYR A 255 -3.49 -0.56 5.29
N HIS A 256 -3.14 -1.65 4.62
CA HIS A 256 -3.33 -3.01 5.14
C HIS A 256 -2.47 -3.24 6.39
N LYS A 257 -1.20 -2.85 6.39
CA LYS A 257 -0.29 -2.96 7.53
C LYS A 257 -0.75 -2.11 8.72
N GLN A 258 -1.31 -0.95 8.47
CA GLN A 258 -1.82 -0.02 9.46
C GLN A 258 -3.37 -0.04 9.55
N LYS A 259 -3.98 -1.24 9.40
CA LYS A 259 -5.42 -1.42 9.24
C LYS A 259 -6.26 -0.69 10.31
N LEU A 260 -5.90 -0.78 11.57
CA LEU A 260 -6.64 -0.13 12.66
C LEU A 260 -6.59 1.40 12.55
N ARG A 261 -5.43 1.96 12.19
CA ARG A 261 -5.27 3.41 11.97
C ARG A 261 -6.01 3.88 10.72
N TYR A 262 -5.98 3.09 9.64
CA TYR A 262 -6.73 3.36 8.43
C TYR A 262 -8.22 3.56 8.73
N TYR A 263 -8.86 2.59 9.40
CA TYR A 263 -10.29 2.69 9.74
C TYR A 263 -10.57 3.82 10.72
N LYS A 264 -9.73 3.99 11.73
CA LYS A 264 -9.88 5.07 12.72
C LYS A 264 -9.89 6.45 12.08
N TYR A 265 -8.90 6.75 11.23
CA TYR A 265 -8.79 8.07 10.61
C TYR A 265 -9.84 8.30 9.51
N LEU A 266 -10.21 7.26 8.77
CA LEU A 266 -11.31 7.34 7.81
C LEU A 266 -12.63 7.67 8.53
N LEU A 267 -13.01 6.91 9.56
CA LEU A 267 -14.23 7.16 10.32
C LEU A 267 -14.21 8.54 10.99
N TYR A 268 -13.09 8.97 11.55
CA TYR A 268 -12.97 10.32 12.13
C TYR A 268 -13.21 11.41 11.09
N SER A 269 -12.69 11.23 9.87
CA SER A 269 -12.95 12.18 8.78
C SER A 269 -14.42 12.22 8.38
N LEU A 270 -15.09 11.09 8.32
CA LEU A 270 -16.48 10.99 7.92
C LEU A 270 -17.42 11.54 9.00
N GLU A 271 -17.32 11.04 10.22
CA GLU A 271 -18.23 11.38 11.31
C GLU A 271 -18.10 12.84 11.75
N ARG A 272 -16.89 13.39 11.71
CA ARG A 272 -16.61 14.79 12.07
C ARG A 272 -16.66 15.75 10.88
N LYS A 273 -16.88 15.24 9.67
CA LYS A 273 -16.84 16.01 8.43
C LYS A 273 -15.52 16.81 8.29
N ASN A 274 -14.42 16.27 8.77
CA ASN A 274 -13.09 16.88 8.77
C ASN A 274 -12.09 16.02 8.00
N LEU A 275 -11.72 16.46 6.81
CA LEU A 275 -10.87 15.74 5.89
C LEU A 275 -9.42 15.58 6.39
N ASN A 276 -8.94 16.44 7.28
CA ASN A 276 -7.54 16.43 7.74
C ASN A 276 -7.09 15.07 8.27
N HIS A 277 -7.94 14.35 9.01
CA HIS A 277 -7.55 13.11 9.65
C HIS A 277 -7.11 12.04 8.63
N PHE A 278 -7.92 11.81 7.61
CA PHE A 278 -7.63 10.76 6.64
C PHE A 278 -6.67 11.25 5.55
N VAL A 279 -6.73 12.51 5.14
CA VAL A 279 -5.77 13.11 4.21
C VAL A 279 -4.35 13.06 4.78
N SER A 280 -4.14 13.40 6.06
CA SER A 280 -2.85 13.26 6.73
C SER A 280 -2.34 11.82 6.73
N PHE A 281 -3.24 10.85 6.94
CA PHE A 281 -2.87 9.44 6.91
C PHE A 281 -2.50 8.96 5.48
N ILE A 282 -3.17 9.45 4.44
CA ILE A 282 -2.81 9.15 3.04
C ILE A 282 -1.43 9.74 2.72
N GLN A 283 -1.15 10.98 3.11
CA GLN A 283 0.17 11.62 2.91
C GLN A 283 1.28 10.84 3.64
N GLU A 284 1.03 10.41 4.87
CA GLU A 284 1.93 9.52 5.64
C GLU A 284 2.19 8.22 4.86
N ALA A 285 1.13 7.60 4.33
CA ALA A 285 1.24 6.34 3.60
C ALA A 285 2.07 6.49 2.32
N ILE A 286 1.89 7.56 1.55
CA ILE A 286 2.67 7.84 0.34
C ILE A 286 4.15 7.99 0.72
N THR A 287 4.45 8.86 1.68
CA THR A 287 5.83 9.17 2.09
C THR A 287 6.57 7.96 2.65
N LEU A 288 5.95 7.18 3.54
CA LEU A 288 6.58 5.99 4.11
C LEU A 288 6.68 4.85 3.10
N SER A 289 5.76 4.76 2.13
CA SER A 289 5.85 3.78 1.05
C SER A 289 7.04 4.06 0.13
N MET A 290 7.37 5.32 -0.16
CA MET A 290 8.59 5.70 -0.89
C MET A 290 9.85 5.23 -0.14
N ILE A 291 9.93 5.46 1.17
CA ILE A 291 11.04 4.98 2.00
C ILE A 291 11.18 3.46 1.93
N SER A 292 10.07 2.73 1.81
CA SER A 292 10.11 1.27 1.71
C SER A 292 10.81 0.75 0.45
N VAL A 293 10.83 1.50 -0.64
CA VAL A 293 11.57 1.16 -1.88
C VAL A 293 13.06 1.15 -1.61
N ILE A 294 13.58 2.25 -1.05
CA ILE A 294 15.01 2.38 -0.73
C ILE A 294 15.43 1.33 0.29
N LYS A 295 14.58 1.07 1.29
CA LYS A 295 14.81 0.01 2.28
C LYS A 295 14.90 -1.37 1.62
N THR A 296 14.01 -1.67 0.66
CA THR A 296 14.05 -2.95 -0.07
C THR A 296 15.33 -3.09 -0.88
N SER A 297 15.76 -2.04 -1.58
CA SER A 297 17.04 -2.02 -2.30
C SER A 297 18.20 -2.30 -1.35
N LEU A 298 18.25 -1.62 -0.20
CA LEU A 298 19.27 -1.82 0.83
C LEU A 298 19.31 -3.27 1.33
N GLU A 299 18.16 -3.84 1.67
CA GLU A 299 18.05 -5.23 2.15
C GLU A 299 18.49 -6.24 1.08
N THR A 300 18.14 -6.00 -0.19
CA THR A 300 18.55 -6.88 -1.31
C THR A 300 20.06 -6.85 -1.49
N LYS A 301 20.68 -5.67 -1.57
CA LYS A 301 22.13 -5.53 -1.72
C LYS A 301 22.93 -6.12 -0.54
N ARG A 302 22.41 -5.99 0.68
CA ARG A 302 23.01 -6.65 1.87
C ARG A 302 22.94 -8.17 1.76
N ASN A 303 21.82 -8.71 1.27
CA ASN A 303 21.67 -10.15 1.05
C ASN A 303 22.60 -10.65 -0.06
N GLU A 304 22.72 -9.93 -1.18
CA GLU A 304 23.66 -10.22 -2.26
C GLU A 304 25.10 -10.22 -1.75
N PHE A 305 25.49 -9.20 -1.00
CA PHE A 305 26.82 -9.13 -0.38
C PHE A 305 27.11 -10.38 0.47
N ILE A 306 26.20 -10.79 1.35
CA ILE A 306 26.38 -12.01 2.16
C ILE A 306 26.58 -13.23 1.27
N ASN A 307 25.80 -13.38 0.21
CA ASN A 307 25.86 -14.52 -0.70
C ASN A 307 27.17 -14.58 -1.51
N GLN A 308 27.74 -13.41 -1.83
CA GLN A 308 29.03 -13.31 -2.53
C GLN A 308 30.22 -13.56 -1.61
N GLN A 309 30.14 -13.17 -0.34
CA GLN A 309 31.28 -13.27 0.58
C GLN A 309 31.46 -14.66 1.17
N THR A 310 30.44 -15.48 1.25
CA THR A 310 30.56 -16.82 1.86
C THR A 310 29.55 -17.81 1.28
N ASN A 311 29.97 -19.07 1.18
CA ASN A 311 29.07 -20.21 0.90
C ASN A 311 28.68 -20.96 2.18
N ASP A 312 29.30 -20.64 3.34
CA ASP A 312 29.03 -21.29 4.62
C ASP A 312 27.63 -20.94 5.12
N GLN A 313 26.73 -21.93 5.10
CA GLN A 313 25.33 -21.74 5.47
C GLN A 313 25.15 -21.34 6.94
N ASN A 314 26.05 -21.76 7.83
CA ASN A 314 26.00 -21.39 9.25
C ASN A 314 26.35 -19.90 9.42
N ILE A 315 27.37 -19.41 8.72
CA ILE A 315 27.71 -17.98 8.70
C ILE A 315 26.51 -17.19 8.15
N LYS A 316 25.97 -17.59 6.98
CA LYS A 316 24.78 -16.91 6.41
C LYS A 316 23.63 -16.82 7.42
N ASN A 317 23.33 -17.90 8.13
CA ASN A 317 22.23 -17.95 9.10
C ASN A 317 22.44 -16.99 10.28
N ILE A 318 23.64 -16.92 10.85
CA ILE A 318 23.91 -16.08 12.03
C ILE A 318 23.94 -14.59 11.71
N ILE A 319 24.39 -14.19 10.50
CA ILE A 319 24.48 -12.78 10.10
C ILE A 319 23.24 -12.28 9.36
N LYS A 320 22.33 -13.17 8.95
CA LYS A 320 21.06 -12.81 8.26
C LYS A 320 20.25 -11.70 8.94
N PRO A 321 20.19 -11.59 10.29
CA PRO A 321 19.51 -10.46 10.94
C PRO A 321 20.08 -9.07 10.58
N LEU A 322 21.36 -8.99 10.16
CA LEU A 322 22.01 -7.75 9.72
C LEU A 322 21.52 -7.26 8.34
N ILE A 323 20.79 -8.07 7.58
CA ILE A 323 20.14 -7.62 6.35
C ILE A 323 19.12 -6.53 6.67
N LYS A 324 18.31 -6.76 7.69
CA LYS A 324 17.22 -5.83 8.07
C LYS A 324 17.67 -4.71 9.01
N ARG A 325 18.77 -4.90 9.73
CA ARG A 325 19.27 -3.95 10.74
C ARG A 325 20.73 -3.65 10.48
N LYS A 326 21.07 -2.38 10.41
CA LYS A 326 22.44 -1.92 10.17
C LYS A 326 23.43 -2.50 11.18
N ARG A 327 23.04 -2.55 12.45
CA ARG A 327 23.88 -3.01 13.57
C ARG A 327 23.06 -3.74 14.60
N LEU A 328 23.64 -4.78 15.18
CA LEU A 328 23.04 -5.54 16.28
C LEU A 328 24.08 -5.87 17.34
N GLN A 329 23.68 -5.83 18.61
CA GLN A 329 24.46 -6.37 19.71
C GLN A 329 24.45 -7.91 19.66
N PHE A 330 25.45 -8.55 20.25
CA PHE A 330 25.57 -10.02 20.34
C PHE A 330 24.27 -10.70 20.77
N LYS A 331 23.66 -10.23 21.89
CA LYS A 331 22.42 -10.80 22.42
C LYS A 331 21.24 -10.74 21.44
N HIS A 332 21.17 -9.66 20.64
CA HIS A 332 20.12 -9.48 19.65
C HIS A 332 20.39 -10.29 18.37
N LEU A 333 21.64 -10.43 17.97
CA LEU A 333 22.01 -11.34 16.88
C LEU A 333 21.61 -12.77 17.24
N LEU A 334 22.06 -13.28 18.41
CA LEU A 334 21.76 -14.63 18.87
C LEU A 334 20.24 -14.90 18.97
N LYS A 335 19.48 -13.93 19.51
CA LYS A 335 18.00 -14.05 19.63
C LYS A 335 17.29 -14.12 18.27
N ASN A 336 17.81 -13.45 17.23
CA ASN A 336 17.16 -13.33 15.93
C ASN A 336 17.63 -14.38 14.90
N VAL A 337 18.50 -15.30 15.28
CA VAL A 337 18.87 -16.43 14.42
C VAL A 337 17.69 -17.38 14.33
N LYS A 338 17.26 -17.69 13.09
CA LYS A 338 16.07 -18.56 12.87
C LYS A 338 16.32 -19.99 13.32
N GLN A 339 17.54 -20.49 13.13
CA GLN A 339 17.92 -21.85 13.48
C GLN A 339 18.53 -21.83 14.88
N LYS A 340 17.91 -22.53 15.84
CA LYS A 340 18.45 -22.66 17.18
C LYS A 340 19.81 -23.37 17.11
N MET A 341 20.86 -22.75 17.67
CA MET A 341 22.19 -23.34 17.80
C MET A 341 22.75 -23.06 19.19
N ALA A 342 23.72 -23.88 19.61
CA ALA A 342 24.41 -23.67 20.88
C ALA A 342 25.18 -22.33 20.86
N ARG A 343 25.24 -21.65 22.00
CA ARG A 343 25.93 -20.36 22.12
C ARG A 343 27.37 -20.41 21.67
N GLN A 344 28.09 -21.50 22.01
CA GLN A 344 29.49 -21.69 21.63
C GLN A 344 29.67 -21.79 20.12
N THR A 345 28.82 -22.57 19.47
CA THR A 345 28.79 -22.69 18.01
C THR A 345 28.52 -21.34 17.33
N PHE A 346 27.59 -20.58 17.89
CA PHE A 346 27.29 -19.20 17.37
C PHE A 346 28.51 -18.28 17.48
N VAL A 347 29.23 -18.31 18.64
CA VAL A 347 30.46 -17.54 18.85
C VAL A 347 31.52 -17.91 17.83
N THR A 348 31.76 -19.20 17.61
CA THR A 348 32.74 -19.70 16.65
C THR A 348 32.49 -19.19 15.24
N TYR A 349 31.25 -19.32 14.75
CA TYR A 349 30.90 -18.82 13.42
C TYR A 349 30.91 -17.28 13.31
N LEU A 350 30.52 -16.55 14.36
CA LEU A 350 30.62 -15.10 14.39
C LEU A 350 32.07 -14.61 14.36
N GLN A 351 32.98 -15.29 15.10
CA GLN A 351 34.41 -15.01 15.03
C GLN A 351 34.96 -15.29 13.62
N LYS A 352 34.57 -16.41 13.01
CA LYS A 352 34.96 -16.76 11.64
C LYS A 352 34.49 -15.65 10.66
N ALA A 353 33.21 -15.22 10.72
CA ALA A 353 32.70 -14.14 9.88
C ALA A 353 33.45 -12.81 10.10
N THR A 354 33.93 -12.55 11.32
CA THR A 354 34.71 -11.35 11.64
C THR A 354 36.15 -11.47 11.09
N ASN A 355 36.79 -12.62 11.21
CA ASN A 355 38.14 -12.89 10.67
C ASN A 355 38.15 -12.80 9.13
N GLU A 356 37.12 -13.32 8.49
CA GLU A 356 36.88 -13.23 7.03
C GLU A 356 36.45 -11.84 6.58
N LYS A 357 36.35 -10.86 7.49
CA LYS A 357 35.96 -9.46 7.23
C LYS A 357 34.58 -9.32 6.61
N ILE A 358 33.69 -10.30 6.77
CA ILE A 358 32.27 -10.20 6.34
C ILE A 358 31.50 -9.30 7.32
N VAL A 359 31.83 -9.40 8.59
CA VAL A 359 31.25 -8.63 9.69
C VAL A 359 32.33 -7.81 10.38
N ILE A 360 31.99 -6.59 10.72
CA ILE A 360 32.84 -5.70 11.53
C ILE A 360 32.27 -5.63 12.94
N LYS A 361 33.16 -5.84 13.92
CA LYS A 361 32.91 -5.62 15.34
C LYS A 361 33.25 -4.17 15.65
N LYS A 362 32.31 -3.40 16.25
CA LYS A 362 32.52 -2.03 16.70
C LYS A 362 32.13 -1.87 18.15
N ASP A 363 33.06 -1.41 18.96
CA ASP A 363 32.80 -1.06 20.34
C ASP A 363 32.29 0.40 20.41
N MET A 364 31.14 0.60 21.06
CA MET A 364 30.51 1.89 21.24
C MET A 364 30.17 2.08 22.71
N GLY A 365 31.08 2.69 23.45
CA GLY A 365 31.01 2.81 24.89
C GLY A 365 31.02 1.43 25.55
N ARG A 366 30.02 1.13 26.38
CA ARG A 366 29.89 -0.17 27.09
C ARG A 366 29.30 -1.31 26.25
N SER A 367 29.03 -1.07 24.96
CA SER A 367 28.33 -2.03 24.11
C SER A 367 29.10 -2.33 22.84
N THR A 368 29.16 -3.63 22.49
CA THR A 368 29.73 -4.11 21.23
C THR A 368 28.61 -4.37 20.22
N TYR A 369 28.78 -3.82 19.03
CA TYR A 369 27.89 -3.99 17.90
C TYR A 369 28.60 -4.70 16.74
N TYR A 370 27.79 -5.41 15.97
CA TYR A 370 28.20 -6.10 14.75
C TYR A 370 27.45 -5.50 13.57
N ASN A 371 28.16 -5.21 12.49
CA ASN A 371 27.59 -4.74 11.21
C ASN A 371 28.17 -5.58 10.08
N LEU A 372 27.49 -5.60 8.94
CA LEU A 372 28.13 -6.06 7.70
C LEU A 372 29.28 -5.09 7.33
N ASN A 373 30.36 -5.62 6.75
CA ASN A 373 31.45 -4.82 6.20
C ASN A 373 31.07 -4.26 4.83
N LEU A 374 30.00 -3.49 4.81
CA LEU A 374 29.40 -2.93 3.62
C LEU A 374 28.87 -1.53 3.93
N THR A 375 29.17 -0.56 3.06
CA THR A 375 28.62 0.78 3.12
C THR A 375 27.84 1.05 1.84
N LEU A 376 26.59 1.45 1.99
CA LEU A 376 25.68 1.69 0.87
C LEU A 376 25.12 3.12 0.93
N PRO A 377 24.98 3.81 -0.20
CA PRO A 377 24.42 5.17 -0.27
C PRO A 377 22.97 5.22 0.23
N GLU A 378 22.23 4.13 0.09
CA GLU A 378 20.87 3.96 0.60
C GLU A 378 20.76 4.26 2.10
N GLU A 379 21.77 3.94 2.88
CA GLU A 379 21.77 4.19 4.34
C GLU A 379 21.70 5.67 4.66
N LYS A 380 22.43 6.51 3.93
CA LYS A 380 22.39 7.97 4.09
C LYS A 380 21.03 8.52 3.67
N THR A 381 20.52 8.09 2.54
CA THR A 381 19.23 8.53 2.00
C THR A 381 18.09 8.21 2.95
N ILE A 382 18.00 6.94 3.41
CA ILE A 382 16.96 6.52 4.37
C ILE A 382 17.06 7.35 5.67
N ASN A 383 18.26 7.57 6.21
CA ASN A 383 18.42 8.32 7.45
C ASN A 383 17.95 9.78 7.28
N ASN A 384 18.28 10.43 6.17
CA ASN A 384 17.85 11.80 5.87
C ASN A 384 16.32 11.87 5.78
N TRP A 385 15.70 10.96 5.04
CA TRP A 385 14.26 10.92 4.88
C TRP A 385 13.53 10.58 6.18
N LEU A 386 14.06 9.67 6.98
CA LEU A 386 13.47 9.39 8.30
C LEU A 386 13.59 10.58 9.25
N GLN A 387 14.67 11.35 9.22
CA GLN A 387 14.78 12.58 10.00
C GLN A 387 13.76 13.63 9.55
N PHE A 388 13.55 13.78 8.25
CA PHE A 388 12.54 14.67 7.69
C PHE A 388 11.13 14.28 8.14
N VAL A 389 10.81 13.00 8.06
CA VAL A 389 9.49 12.46 8.43
C VAL A 389 9.24 12.53 9.94
N LYS A 390 10.25 12.22 10.77
CA LYS A 390 10.17 12.30 12.25
C LYS A 390 9.79 13.67 12.79
N LYS A 391 10.15 14.74 12.06
CA LYS A 391 9.81 16.11 12.44
C LYS A 391 8.33 16.45 12.20
N ARG A 392 7.63 15.67 11.38
CA ARG A 392 6.28 15.95 10.87
C ARG A 392 5.23 14.96 11.31
N LEU A 393 5.59 13.69 11.47
CA LEU A 393 4.67 12.64 11.88
C LEU A 393 4.80 12.35 13.38
N PRO A 394 3.68 12.30 14.10
CA PRO A 394 3.67 11.95 15.53
C PRO A 394 4.00 10.48 15.78
N TYR A 395 3.87 9.65 14.75
CA TYR A 395 4.10 8.21 14.82
C TYR A 395 4.75 7.71 13.53
N ILE A 396 5.78 6.89 13.68
CA ILE A 396 6.40 6.12 12.59
C ILE A 396 6.42 4.65 13.01
N PRO A 397 5.88 3.73 12.18
CA PRO A 397 5.91 2.31 12.50
C PRO A 397 7.33 1.79 12.74
N ASP A 398 7.51 0.88 13.70
CA ASP A 398 8.80 0.34 14.10
C ASP A 398 9.61 -0.28 12.95
N GLU A 399 8.90 -0.82 11.96
CA GLU A 399 9.52 -1.38 10.76
C GLU A 399 10.38 -0.38 9.97
N PHE A 400 10.13 0.93 10.12
CA PHE A 400 10.93 2.00 9.53
C PHE A 400 12.03 2.52 10.45
N LEU A 401 11.95 2.26 11.75
CA LEU A 401 12.91 2.75 12.74
C LEU A 401 14.14 1.85 12.89
N LEU A 402 14.15 0.67 12.26
CA LEU A 402 15.11 -0.40 12.47
C LEU A 402 16.23 -0.48 11.43
N THR A 403 16.43 0.55 10.64
CA THR A 403 17.51 0.61 9.62
C THR A 403 18.86 1.00 10.19
#